data_5a8af55a8b3eca63a82b9a755c2e35d4
#
_entry.id   5a8af55a8b3eca63a82b9a755c2e35d4
#
_cell.length_a   1.000
_cell.length_b   1.000
_cell.length_c   1.000
_cell.angle_alpha   90.00
_cell.angle_beta   90.00
_cell.angle_gamma   90.00
#
_symmetry.space_group_name_H-M   'P 1'
#
loop_
_entity.id
_entity.type
_entity.pdbx_description
1 polymer ?
#
loop_
_entity_poly.entity_id
_entity_poly.type
_entity_poly.pdbx_seq_one_letter_code
_entity_poly.pdbx_strand_id
1 'polypeptide(L)'
;MNSGITVEEMFTIDVNCDYLGVSRLMLMENAGAEVARAICSRFDVKDKRIVIVAHTGNKGGDGFVAARHLALLGAEVIVVLIGDPSKIRTFEAKRNWDVICEMEYSINRIIVKDSLRMDLLAKALDKADIVVDALLGTGVRGTLRPPISEAVKLINKAKDRGAFIVSIDIPTGISPNTGEVLGLAVKADLTVTHHKPKIGLLSNKASKYVGELLTVNIGVPVEAELFAGPGDVLITMKERKLTAHKGDFGRILIIGGSKDYSGAPALAGLAALRSGADLAIIVAPKVISNAIRSYSPNLIVREYDGEYLNDKGVELALNEAERADAIIIGPGLSFRDEVVNSVLNLIDKLRSTNKKLVIDADAIKACSKDKNVLRDIIGVITPHAGEFKILTGIKLPNEEKN
;
A
#
# COMPACT_ATOMS: atom_id res chain seq x y z
N MET A 1 -4.65 -16.84 9.71
CA MET A 1 -3.59 -16.98 8.69
C MET A 1 -2.94 -15.61 8.55
N ASN A 2 -1.63 -15.48 8.76
CA ASN A 2 -0.95 -14.20 8.53
C ASN A 2 -0.99 -13.90 7.02
N SER A 3 -1.94 -13.09 6.61
CA SER A 3 -1.98 -12.57 5.24
C SER A 3 -0.78 -11.65 5.05
N GLY A 4 0.07 -11.92 4.05
CA GLY A 4 1.17 -11.02 3.70
C GLY A 4 0.64 -9.67 3.20
N ILE A 5 1.54 -8.68 3.15
CA ILE A 5 1.25 -7.33 2.67
C ILE A 5 2.09 -7.00 1.42
N THR A 6 1.53 -6.25 0.47
CA THR A 6 2.29 -5.72 -0.67
C THR A 6 3.11 -4.49 -0.28
N VAL A 7 4.05 -4.11 -1.16
CA VAL A 7 4.82 -2.86 -0.97
C VAL A 7 3.92 -1.63 -1.02
N GLU A 8 2.96 -1.65 -1.92
CA GLU A 8 1.99 -0.57 -2.13
C GLU A 8 1.09 -0.38 -0.90
N GLU A 9 0.58 -1.48 -0.33
CA GLU A 9 -0.21 -1.44 0.90
C GLU A 9 0.63 -0.93 2.08
N MET A 10 1.89 -1.41 2.23
CA MET A 10 2.77 -0.91 3.29
C MET A 10 3.07 0.58 3.15
N PHE A 11 3.31 1.07 1.92
CA PHE A 11 3.51 2.49 1.65
C PHE A 11 2.27 3.31 2.05
N THR A 12 1.07 2.80 1.75
CA THR A 12 -0.21 3.42 2.15
C THR A 12 -0.29 3.56 3.67
N ILE A 13 0.02 2.47 4.39
CA ILE A 13 0.00 2.44 5.85
C ILE A 13 1.02 3.42 6.44
N ASP A 14 2.25 3.49 5.91
CA ASP A 14 3.28 4.44 6.36
C ASP A 14 2.82 5.90 6.23
N VAL A 15 2.13 6.25 5.13
CA VAL A 15 1.58 7.59 4.93
C VAL A 15 0.41 7.86 5.87
N ASN A 16 -0.46 6.87 6.09
CA ASN A 16 -1.58 6.98 7.02
C ASN A 16 -1.09 7.12 8.47
N CYS A 17 -0.02 6.41 8.85
CA CYS A 17 0.64 6.58 10.16
C CYS A 17 1.12 8.02 10.38
N ASP A 18 1.81 8.58 9.39
CA ASP A 18 2.32 9.96 9.45
C ASP A 18 1.18 10.97 9.61
N TYR A 19 0.08 10.78 8.88
CA TYR A 19 -1.14 11.58 9.03
C TYR A 19 -1.77 11.48 10.44
N LEU A 20 -1.72 10.29 11.05
CA LEU A 20 -2.20 10.06 12.42
C LEU A 20 -1.24 10.57 13.50
N GLY A 21 -0.07 11.10 13.11
CA GLY A 21 0.94 11.64 14.01
C GLY A 21 2.02 10.64 14.42
N VAL A 22 2.00 9.41 13.90
CA VAL A 22 3.10 8.44 14.07
C VAL A 22 4.10 8.63 12.93
N SER A 23 5.11 9.47 13.18
CA SER A 23 6.07 9.85 12.16
C SER A 23 6.93 8.67 11.68
N ARG A 24 7.46 8.76 10.46
CA ARG A 24 8.40 7.78 9.91
C ARG A 24 9.66 7.61 10.76
N LEU A 25 10.09 8.67 11.45
CA LEU A 25 11.22 8.60 12.39
C LEU A 25 10.89 7.70 13.59
N MET A 26 9.65 7.76 14.12
CA MET A 26 9.18 6.88 15.21
C MET A 26 9.10 5.43 14.73
N LEU A 27 8.56 5.20 13.54
CA LEU A 27 8.49 3.84 12.95
C LEU A 27 9.90 3.26 12.74
N MET A 28 10.83 4.04 12.22
CA MET A 28 12.23 3.64 12.00
C MET A 28 12.95 3.34 13.33
N GLU A 29 12.73 4.15 14.36
CA GLU A 29 13.28 3.89 15.69
C GLU A 29 12.78 2.56 16.25
N ASN A 30 11.47 2.29 16.16
CA ASN A 30 10.89 1.03 16.59
C ASN A 30 11.44 -0.14 15.76
N ALA A 31 11.51 0.01 14.43
CA ALA A 31 12.01 -1.03 13.52
C ALA A 31 13.44 -1.47 13.88
N GLY A 32 14.37 -0.54 14.00
CA GLY A 32 15.74 -0.85 14.35
C GLY A 32 15.91 -1.39 15.78
N ALA A 33 15.12 -0.85 16.74
CA ALA A 33 15.11 -1.35 18.10
C ALA A 33 14.62 -2.83 18.17
N GLU A 34 13.57 -3.18 17.41
CA GLU A 34 13.07 -4.55 17.32
C GLU A 34 14.09 -5.51 16.67
N VAL A 35 14.84 -5.06 15.67
CA VAL A 35 15.95 -5.85 15.11
C VAL A 35 17.00 -6.13 16.19
N ALA A 36 17.39 -5.13 16.96
CA ALA A 36 18.35 -5.32 18.08
C ALA A 36 17.78 -6.29 19.12
N ARG A 37 16.50 -6.15 19.52
CA ARG A 37 15.83 -7.08 20.45
C ARG A 37 15.78 -8.51 19.91
N ALA A 38 15.49 -8.69 18.63
CA ALA A 38 15.44 -9.98 17.96
C ALA A 38 16.82 -10.68 17.99
N ILE A 39 17.90 -9.93 17.85
CA ILE A 39 19.28 -10.44 17.98
C ILE A 39 19.55 -10.80 19.44
N CYS A 40 19.26 -9.91 20.39
CA CYS A 40 19.53 -10.13 21.83
C CYS A 40 18.70 -11.26 22.44
N SER A 41 17.54 -11.58 21.87
CA SER A 41 16.74 -12.71 22.32
C SER A 41 17.39 -14.09 21.98
N ARG A 42 18.37 -14.09 21.07
CA ARG A 42 19.06 -15.30 20.60
C ARG A 42 20.51 -15.39 21.06
N PHE A 43 21.13 -14.24 21.32
CA PHE A 43 22.55 -14.15 21.64
C PHE A 43 22.77 -13.20 22.81
N ASP A 44 23.70 -13.58 23.71
CA ASP A 44 24.36 -12.56 24.52
C ASP A 44 25.31 -11.80 23.59
N VAL A 45 25.00 -10.53 23.38
CA VAL A 45 25.71 -9.69 22.41
C VAL A 45 26.96 -9.00 23.01
N LYS A 46 27.15 -9.10 24.32
CA LYS A 46 28.32 -8.52 24.97
C LYS A 46 29.59 -9.10 24.35
N ASP A 47 30.51 -8.22 23.99
CA ASP A 47 31.80 -8.53 23.35
C ASP A 47 31.69 -9.26 21.96
N LYS A 48 30.48 -9.41 21.42
CA LYS A 48 30.28 -9.96 20.08
C LYS A 48 30.54 -8.93 19.02
N ARG A 49 31.23 -9.33 17.96
CA ARG A 49 31.46 -8.49 16.79
C ARG A 49 30.24 -8.54 15.86
N ILE A 50 29.53 -7.42 15.78
CA ILE A 50 28.33 -7.26 14.95
C ILE A 50 28.62 -6.27 13.83
N VAL A 51 28.54 -6.75 12.58
CA VAL A 51 28.78 -5.92 11.41
C VAL A 51 27.45 -5.60 10.73
N ILE A 52 27.09 -4.33 10.69
CA ILE A 52 25.88 -3.83 10.00
C ILE A 52 26.29 -3.31 8.63
N VAL A 53 25.86 -4.00 7.59
CA VAL A 53 26.13 -3.62 6.19
C VAL A 53 24.93 -2.84 5.67
N ALA A 54 25.06 -1.51 5.64
CA ALA A 54 23.99 -0.58 5.34
C ALA A 54 24.16 0.10 3.97
N HIS A 55 23.04 0.60 3.42
CA HIS A 55 23.04 1.50 2.27
C HIS A 55 22.32 2.81 2.63
N THR A 56 22.25 3.73 1.68
CA THR A 56 21.76 5.11 1.85
C THR A 56 20.23 5.26 1.91
N GLY A 57 19.47 4.15 1.91
CA GLY A 57 18.00 4.13 2.00
C GLY A 57 17.48 3.92 3.44
N ASN A 58 16.14 3.81 3.58
CA ASN A 58 15.47 3.64 4.87
C ASN A 58 15.87 2.35 5.60
N LYS A 59 16.05 1.23 4.89
CA LYS A 59 16.57 0.00 5.50
C LYS A 59 17.94 0.21 6.16
N GLY A 60 18.80 1.07 5.55
CA GLY A 60 20.06 1.51 6.17
C GLY A 60 19.79 2.30 7.45
N GLY A 61 18.75 3.15 7.46
CA GLY A 61 18.31 3.88 8.64
C GLY A 61 17.92 2.97 9.81
N ASP A 62 17.14 1.92 9.55
CA ASP A 62 16.81 0.89 10.54
C ASP A 62 18.09 0.21 11.07
N GLY A 63 19.07 -0.03 10.18
CA GLY A 63 20.39 -0.55 10.55
C GLY A 63 21.17 0.40 11.47
N PHE A 64 21.11 1.72 11.25
CA PHE A 64 21.77 2.70 12.12
C PHE A 64 21.13 2.74 13.52
N VAL A 65 19.81 2.64 13.59
CA VAL A 65 19.11 2.50 14.87
C VAL A 65 19.51 1.20 15.57
N ALA A 66 19.51 0.07 14.89
CA ALA A 66 19.92 -1.22 15.46
C ALA A 66 21.37 -1.16 15.96
N ALA A 67 22.29 -0.50 15.24
CA ALA A 67 23.67 -0.29 15.63
C ALA A 67 23.77 0.39 17.01
N ARG A 68 23.01 1.46 17.21
CA ARG A 68 22.99 2.21 18.45
C ARG A 68 22.50 1.38 19.63
N HIS A 69 21.41 0.64 19.43
CA HIS A 69 20.86 -0.24 20.48
C HIS A 69 21.81 -1.39 20.85
N LEU A 70 22.47 -2.03 19.87
CA LEU A 70 23.42 -3.12 20.10
C LEU A 70 24.70 -2.61 20.79
N ALA A 71 25.21 -1.45 20.41
CA ALA A 71 26.37 -0.85 21.06
C ALA A 71 26.12 -0.54 22.54
N LEU A 72 24.93 -0.08 22.92
CA LEU A 72 24.52 0.17 24.31
C LEU A 72 24.53 -1.13 25.15
N LEU A 73 24.39 -2.29 24.52
CA LEU A 73 24.38 -3.60 25.19
C LEU A 73 25.77 -4.26 25.21
N GLY A 74 26.81 -3.52 24.83
CA GLY A 74 28.22 -3.94 24.93
C GLY A 74 28.72 -4.76 23.73
N ALA A 75 28.03 -4.75 22.60
CA ALA A 75 28.54 -5.34 21.37
C ALA A 75 29.66 -4.49 20.74
N GLU A 76 30.66 -5.15 20.10
CA GLU A 76 31.61 -4.48 19.19
C GLU A 76 30.91 -4.22 17.86
N VAL A 77 30.38 -2.98 17.68
CA VAL A 77 29.57 -2.64 16.52
C VAL A 77 30.40 -1.97 15.43
N ILE A 78 30.34 -2.50 14.22
CA ILE A 78 30.93 -1.93 13.02
C ILE A 78 29.82 -1.66 12.00
N VAL A 79 29.61 -0.42 11.62
CA VAL A 79 28.68 -0.02 10.54
C VAL A 79 29.47 0.21 9.27
N VAL A 80 29.20 -0.59 8.23
CA VAL A 80 29.78 -0.43 6.90
C VAL A 80 28.72 0.15 5.96
N LEU A 81 28.87 1.43 5.62
CA LEU A 81 27.99 2.10 4.66
C LEU A 81 28.50 1.86 3.24
N ILE A 82 27.70 1.16 2.44
CA ILE A 82 27.96 0.96 1.00
C ILE A 82 27.32 2.13 0.25
N GLY A 83 28.12 3.09 -0.17
CA GLY A 83 27.69 4.30 -0.86
C GLY A 83 28.24 5.58 -0.24
N ASP A 84 27.80 6.72 -0.75
CA ASP A 84 28.22 8.03 -0.25
C ASP A 84 27.21 8.54 0.79
N PRO A 85 27.63 8.96 2.00
CA PRO A 85 26.75 9.51 3.02
C PRO A 85 25.91 10.70 2.54
N SER A 86 26.42 11.50 1.60
CA SER A 86 25.68 12.62 1.00
C SER A 86 24.44 12.18 0.20
N LYS A 87 24.34 10.89 -0.13
CA LYS A 87 23.19 10.29 -0.84
C LYS A 87 22.11 9.75 0.08
N ILE A 88 22.26 9.87 1.39
CA ILE A 88 21.18 9.58 2.35
C ILE A 88 20.16 10.71 2.25
N ARG A 89 18.99 10.42 1.64
CA ARG A 89 18.03 11.46 1.24
C ARG A 89 16.86 11.62 2.20
N THR A 90 16.43 10.54 2.85
CA THR A 90 15.29 10.62 3.76
C THR A 90 15.73 11.24 5.08
N PHE A 91 14.86 12.07 5.66
CA PHE A 91 15.13 12.78 6.90
C PHE A 91 15.46 11.81 8.04
N GLU A 92 14.68 10.76 8.18
CA GLU A 92 14.78 9.76 9.24
C GLU A 92 16.10 8.96 9.16
N ALA A 93 16.50 8.49 7.96
CA ALA A 93 17.76 7.78 7.77
C ALA A 93 18.97 8.73 7.98
N LYS A 94 18.88 9.96 7.49
CA LYS A 94 19.93 10.97 7.68
C LYS A 94 20.12 11.32 9.17
N ARG A 95 19.00 11.50 9.87
CA ARG A 95 19.04 11.78 11.31
C ARG A 95 19.73 10.67 12.10
N ASN A 96 19.39 9.40 11.83
CA ASN A 96 20.00 8.26 12.49
C ASN A 96 21.46 8.07 12.09
N TRP A 97 21.84 8.37 10.84
CA TRP A 97 23.23 8.40 10.43
C TRP A 97 24.02 9.45 11.22
N ASP A 98 23.50 10.67 11.35
CA ASP A 98 24.16 11.75 12.07
C ASP A 98 24.36 11.39 13.54
N VAL A 99 23.36 10.74 14.17
CA VAL A 99 23.49 10.25 15.55
C VAL A 99 24.65 9.26 15.70
N ILE A 100 24.75 8.24 14.84
CA ILE A 100 25.87 7.29 14.96
C ILE A 100 27.22 7.91 14.58
N CYS A 101 27.20 9.04 13.84
CA CYS A 101 28.42 9.80 13.60
C CYS A 101 29.01 10.41 14.86
N GLU A 102 28.20 10.79 15.82
CA GLU A 102 28.63 11.32 17.12
C GLU A 102 29.00 10.19 18.12
N MET A 103 28.71 8.92 17.80
CA MET A 103 28.98 7.77 18.66
C MET A 103 30.34 7.12 18.38
N GLU A 104 31.38 7.90 18.19
CA GLU A 104 32.73 7.40 17.77
C GLU A 104 33.39 6.47 18.78
N TYR A 105 33.01 6.58 20.05
CA TYR A 105 33.55 5.72 21.10
C TYR A 105 32.99 4.28 21.06
N SER A 106 31.71 4.13 20.66
CA SER A 106 31.00 2.85 20.75
C SER A 106 30.70 2.20 19.40
N ILE A 107 30.82 2.95 18.28
CA ILE A 107 30.50 2.46 16.94
C ILE A 107 31.63 2.81 15.98
N ASN A 108 32.24 1.77 15.40
CA ASN A 108 33.18 1.95 14.29
C ASN A 108 32.44 2.09 12.96
N ARG A 109 32.78 3.12 12.18
CA ARG A 109 32.16 3.42 10.89
C ARG A 109 33.14 3.27 9.74
N ILE A 110 32.74 2.53 8.72
CA ILE A 110 33.53 2.32 7.48
C ILE A 110 32.66 2.75 6.30
N ILE A 111 33.21 3.56 5.39
CA ILE A 111 32.52 4.02 4.19
C ILE A 111 33.17 3.36 2.97
N VAL A 112 32.36 2.63 2.20
CA VAL A 112 32.75 1.95 0.96
C VAL A 112 31.96 2.60 -0.18
N LYS A 113 32.56 3.60 -0.85
CA LYS A 113 31.86 4.40 -1.87
C LYS A 113 31.64 3.63 -3.18
N ASP A 114 32.53 2.71 -3.50
CA ASP A 114 32.55 1.96 -4.76
C ASP A 114 33.19 0.58 -4.61
N SER A 115 33.22 -0.18 -5.70
CA SER A 115 33.78 -1.54 -5.75
C SER A 115 35.29 -1.63 -5.48
N LEU A 116 36.03 -0.55 -5.66
CA LEU A 116 37.51 -0.55 -5.46
C LEU A 116 37.86 -0.70 -3.95
N ARG A 117 36.97 -0.38 -3.06
CA ARG A 117 37.18 -0.42 -1.61
C ARG A 117 36.44 -1.55 -0.91
N MET A 118 36.00 -2.57 -1.66
CA MET A 118 35.31 -3.75 -1.08
C MET A 118 36.20 -4.58 -0.14
N ASP A 119 37.51 -4.41 -0.22
CA ASP A 119 38.46 -4.96 0.75
C ASP A 119 38.17 -4.53 2.20
N LEU A 120 37.67 -3.30 2.38
CA LEU A 120 37.29 -2.79 3.70
C LEU A 120 36.09 -3.57 4.29
N LEU A 121 35.07 -3.84 3.46
CA LEU A 121 33.95 -4.69 3.88
C LEU A 121 34.44 -6.11 4.17
N ALA A 122 35.26 -6.68 3.30
CA ALA A 122 35.79 -8.03 3.51
C ALA A 122 36.55 -8.16 4.83
N LYS A 123 37.37 -7.18 5.19
CA LYS A 123 38.09 -7.11 6.46
C LYS A 123 37.14 -6.96 7.67
N ALA A 124 36.11 -6.12 7.56
CA ALA A 124 35.11 -5.96 8.61
C ALA A 124 34.38 -7.29 8.90
N LEU A 125 34.05 -8.04 7.85
CA LEU A 125 33.32 -9.32 7.93
C LEU A 125 34.20 -10.50 8.36
N ASP A 126 35.51 -10.37 8.41
CA ASP A 126 36.45 -11.52 8.60
C ASP A 126 36.26 -12.20 9.96
N LYS A 127 35.85 -11.56 10.99
CA LYS A 127 35.64 -12.15 12.33
C LYS A 127 34.26 -11.76 12.89
N ALA A 128 33.28 -11.50 12.02
CA ALA A 128 31.96 -11.14 12.44
C ALA A 128 31.24 -12.36 13.06
N ASP A 129 30.73 -12.23 14.27
CA ASP A 129 29.80 -13.19 14.86
C ASP A 129 28.43 -13.07 14.23
N ILE A 130 27.97 -11.84 14.04
CA ILE A 130 26.66 -11.52 13.48
C ILE A 130 26.82 -10.47 12.37
N VAL A 131 26.15 -10.68 11.24
CA VAL A 131 26.08 -9.70 10.15
C VAL A 131 24.63 -9.29 9.94
N VAL A 132 24.39 -7.98 9.96
CA VAL A 132 23.05 -7.41 9.72
C VAL A 132 22.99 -6.87 8.30
N ASP A 133 22.15 -7.45 7.45
CA ASP A 133 21.84 -6.96 6.13
C ASP A 133 20.86 -5.79 6.20
N ALA A 134 21.38 -4.58 6.09
CA ALA A 134 20.65 -3.32 6.01
C ALA A 134 20.87 -2.60 4.65
N LEU A 135 21.10 -3.37 3.56
CA LEU A 135 21.41 -2.81 2.25
C LEU A 135 20.14 -2.27 1.54
N LEU A 136 19.38 -3.15 0.92
CA LEU A 136 18.24 -2.77 0.10
C LEU A 136 16.95 -3.44 0.61
N GLY A 137 15.90 -2.64 0.76
CA GLY A 137 14.56 -3.09 1.19
C GLY A 137 13.58 -3.19 0.03
N THR A 138 12.33 -2.78 0.27
CA THR A 138 11.18 -2.90 -0.64
C THR A 138 11.29 -2.09 -1.94
N GLY A 139 12.19 -1.10 -2.02
CA GLY A 139 12.39 -0.25 -3.21
C GLY A 139 13.25 -0.87 -4.33
N VAL A 140 13.70 -2.12 -4.19
CA VAL A 140 14.57 -2.78 -5.18
C VAL A 140 13.82 -3.10 -6.46
N ARG A 141 14.42 -2.73 -7.60
CA ARG A 141 13.92 -3.08 -8.94
C ARG A 141 15.05 -3.57 -9.81
N GLY A 142 14.84 -4.69 -10.51
CA GLY A 142 15.80 -5.29 -11.43
C GLY A 142 16.99 -5.96 -10.72
N THR A 143 17.96 -6.42 -11.50
CA THR A 143 19.13 -7.17 -11.01
C THR A 143 20.07 -6.29 -10.20
N LEU A 144 20.59 -6.83 -9.09
CA LEU A 144 21.57 -6.14 -8.25
C LEU A 144 22.85 -5.82 -9.03
N ARG A 145 23.34 -4.60 -8.87
CA ARG A 145 24.57 -4.10 -9.51
C ARG A 145 25.66 -3.85 -8.47
N PRO A 146 26.95 -3.85 -8.89
CA PRO A 146 28.03 -3.37 -8.02
C PRO A 146 27.78 -1.91 -7.56
N PRO A 147 28.16 -1.57 -6.34
CA PRO A 147 28.86 -2.35 -5.32
C PRO A 147 27.96 -3.27 -4.48
N ILE A 148 26.62 -3.17 -4.58
CA ILE A 148 25.69 -3.92 -3.75
C ILE A 148 25.78 -5.43 -4.00
N SER A 149 25.85 -5.87 -5.27
CA SER A 149 25.98 -7.29 -5.59
C SER A 149 27.26 -7.91 -5.01
N GLU A 150 28.34 -7.14 -4.93
CA GLU A 150 29.60 -7.56 -4.33
C GLU A 150 29.45 -7.66 -2.80
N ALA A 151 28.79 -6.70 -2.16
CA ALA A 151 28.48 -6.73 -0.73
C ALA A 151 27.66 -7.97 -0.38
N VAL A 152 26.63 -8.30 -1.15
CA VAL A 152 25.81 -9.52 -0.95
C VAL A 152 26.67 -10.79 -1.06
N LYS A 153 27.60 -10.86 -2.02
CA LYS A 153 28.54 -12.01 -2.10
C LYS A 153 29.40 -12.13 -0.85
N LEU A 154 29.91 -11.01 -0.33
CA LEU A 154 30.74 -11.01 0.88
C LEU A 154 29.95 -11.37 2.13
N ILE A 155 28.70 -10.91 2.25
CA ILE A 155 27.79 -11.32 3.35
C ILE A 155 27.56 -12.84 3.31
N ASN A 156 27.20 -13.39 2.13
CA ASN A 156 27.00 -14.84 2.00
C ASN A 156 28.28 -15.64 2.30
N LYS A 157 29.45 -15.11 1.90
CA LYS A 157 30.74 -15.72 2.25
C LYS A 157 31.05 -15.64 3.75
N ALA A 158 30.59 -14.61 4.46
CA ALA A 158 30.70 -14.55 5.92
C ALA A 158 29.81 -15.61 6.58
N LYS A 159 28.61 -15.86 6.05
CA LYS A 159 27.75 -16.98 6.48
C LYS A 159 28.45 -18.33 6.33
N ASP A 160 29.09 -18.58 5.19
CA ASP A 160 29.82 -19.83 4.93
C ASP A 160 30.99 -20.04 5.92
N ARG A 161 31.44 -18.97 6.58
CA ARG A 161 32.47 -18.99 7.64
C ARG A 161 31.91 -19.05 9.06
N GLY A 162 30.58 -19.13 9.21
CA GLY A 162 29.90 -19.32 10.49
C GLY A 162 29.28 -18.05 11.09
N ALA A 163 29.32 -16.91 10.42
CA ALA A 163 28.59 -15.73 10.87
C ALA A 163 27.08 -15.93 10.78
N PHE A 164 26.32 -15.49 11.80
CA PHE A 164 24.87 -15.51 11.79
C PHE A 164 24.33 -14.28 11.02
N ILE A 165 23.52 -14.50 10.00
CA ILE A 165 23.03 -13.43 9.11
C ILE A 165 21.61 -13.04 9.47
N VAL A 166 21.41 -11.76 9.80
CA VAL A 166 20.10 -11.15 10.07
C VAL A 166 19.76 -10.18 8.97
N SER A 167 18.65 -10.38 8.27
CA SER A 167 18.14 -9.42 7.30
C SER A 167 17.04 -8.55 7.90
N ILE A 168 17.17 -7.24 7.76
CA ILE A 168 16.14 -6.27 8.16
C ILE A 168 15.06 -6.26 7.08
N ASP A 169 13.82 -6.40 7.49
CA ASP A 169 12.58 -6.34 6.72
C ASP A 169 12.48 -7.40 5.61
N ILE A 170 13.42 -7.43 4.68
CA ILE A 170 13.50 -8.39 3.58
C ILE A 170 14.97 -8.65 3.20
N PRO A 171 15.38 -9.89 2.92
CA PRO A 171 16.74 -10.16 2.45
C PRO A 171 17.05 -9.40 1.17
N THR A 172 18.17 -8.68 1.17
CA THR A 172 18.59 -7.90 -0.01
C THR A 172 18.69 -8.79 -1.23
N GLY A 173 17.99 -8.42 -2.30
CA GLY A 173 17.93 -9.17 -3.55
C GLY A 173 16.70 -10.06 -3.75
N ILE A 174 15.78 -10.08 -2.78
CA ILE A 174 14.46 -10.72 -2.92
C ILE A 174 13.42 -9.69 -3.32
N SER A 175 12.60 -10.01 -4.30
CA SER A 175 11.43 -9.20 -4.68
C SER A 175 10.37 -9.24 -3.59
N PRO A 176 9.96 -8.10 -3.02
CA PRO A 176 9.00 -8.06 -1.91
C PRO A 176 7.62 -8.59 -2.27
N ASN A 177 7.16 -8.40 -3.49
CA ASN A 177 5.82 -8.80 -3.92
C ASN A 177 5.78 -10.21 -4.54
N THR A 178 6.90 -10.72 -5.12
CA THR A 178 6.89 -12.01 -5.85
C THR A 178 7.75 -13.09 -5.21
N GLY A 179 8.69 -12.73 -4.33
CA GLY A 179 9.68 -13.62 -3.75
C GLY A 179 10.78 -14.07 -4.72
N GLU A 180 10.83 -13.51 -5.92
CA GLU A 180 11.85 -13.84 -6.92
C GLU A 180 13.21 -13.27 -6.52
N VAL A 181 14.26 -14.02 -6.86
CA VAL A 181 15.65 -13.59 -6.67
C VAL A 181 16.06 -12.66 -7.80
N LEU A 182 16.48 -11.47 -7.48
CA LEU A 182 16.91 -10.43 -8.43
C LEU A 182 18.39 -10.63 -8.83
N GLY A 183 18.68 -11.81 -9.38
CA GLY A 183 20.01 -12.26 -9.79
C GLY A 183 20.83 -12.83 -8.62
N LEU A 184 20.91 -12.16 -7.49
CA LEU A 184 21.62 -12.60 -6.29
C LEU A 184 20.87 -12.08 -5.05
N ALA A 185 20.86 -12.86 -3.94
CA ALA A 185 20.25 -12.43 -2.70
C ALA A 185 21.07 -12.86 -1.47
N VAL A 186 20.90 -12.12 -0.39
CA VAL A 186 21.42 -12.49 0.93
C VAL A 186 20.69 -13.74 1.42
N LYS A 187 21.46 -14.71 1.95
CA LYS A 187 20.94 -15.92 2.60
C LYS A 187 20.88 -15.67 4.10
N ALA A 188 19.78 -15.15 4.60
CA ALA A 188 19.60 -14.89 6.02
C ALA A 188 19.44 -16.19 6.81
N ASP A 189 19.80 -16.16 8.11
CA ASP A 189 19.41 -17.13 9.13
C ASP A 189 18.12 -16.66 9.81
N LEU A 190 17.97 -15.32 9.91
CA LEU A 190 16.81 -14.66 10.46
C LEU A 190 16.42 -13.46 9.61
N THR A 191 15.16 -13.36 9.25
CA THR A 191 14.59 -12.14 8.66
C THR A 191 13.62 -11.50 9.65
N VAL A 192 13.91 -10.27 10.10
CA VAL A 192 13.06 -9.50 10.99
C VAL A 192 12.22 -8.55 10.14
N THR A 193 10.99 -8.95 9.84
CA THR A 193 10.08 -8.15 9.00
C THR A 193 9.15 -7.28 9.84
N HIS A 194 8.89 -6.07 9.36
CA HIS A 194 8.19 -5.03 10.08
C HIS A 194 6.68 -5.10 9.82
N HIS A 195 5.88 -5.01 10.88
CA HIS A 195 4.42 -4.92 10.91
C HIS A 195 3.73 -6.19 10.36
N LYS A 196 3.92 -6.50 9.08
CA LYS A 196 3.41 -7.72 8.40
C LYS A 196 4.46 -8.27 7.45
N PRO A 197 4.47 -9.60 7.21
CA PRO A 197 5.37 -10.18 6.23
C PRO A 197 5.00 -9.69 4.82
N LYS A 198 5.99 -9.29 4.03
CA LYS A 198 5.76 -9.00 2.61
C LYS A 198 5.38 -10.28 1.89
N ILE A 199 4.42 -10.20 0.96
CA ILE A 199 3.86 -11.38 0.26
C ILE A 199 4.98 -12.25 -0.33
N GLY A 200 6.01 -11.63 -0.90
CA GLY A 200 7.14 -12.34 -1.48
C GLY A 200 7.94 -13.19 -0.49
N LEU A 201 7.99 -12.82 0.81
CA LEU A 201 8.66 -13.60 1.84
C LEU A 201 7.95 -14.94 2.12
N LEU A 202 6.65 -15.00 1.89
CA LEU A 202 5.82 -16.19 2.08
C LEU A 202 5.89 -17.15 0.88
N SER A 203 6.54 -16.74 -0.21
CA SER A 203 6.69 -17.53 -1.41
C SER A 203 7.74 -18.63 -1.23
N ASN A 204 7.48 -19.83 -1.78
CA ASN A 204 8.45 -20.91 -1.84
C ASN A 204 9.76 -20.51 -2.55
N LYS A 205 9.71 -19.51 -3.46
CA LYS A 205 10.89 -19.00 -4.16
C LYS A 205 11.89 -18.32 -3.21
N ALA A 206 11.39 -17.65 -2.16
CA ALA A 206 12.19 -16.92 -1.18
C ALA A 206 12.68 -17.81 -0.01
N SER A 207 12.10 -18.99 0.21
CA SER A 207 12.33 -19.83 1.40
C SER A 207 13.80 -20.11 1.74
N LYS A 208 14.65 -20.28 0.72
CA LYS A 208 16.10 -20.55 0.89
C LYS A 208 16.91 -19.31 1.34
N TYR A 209 16.29 -18.12 1.33
CA TYR A 209 16.96 -16.86 1.60
C TYR A 209 16.46 -16.17 2.87
N VAL A 210 15.23 -16.49 3.29
CA VAL A 210 14.55 -15.84 4.41
C VAL A 210 15.03 -16.36 5.76
N GLY A 211 15.41 -17.65 5.86
CA GLY A 211 15.67 -18.30 7.14
C GLY A 211 14.43 -18.33 8.04
N GLU A 212 14.60 -18.12 9.32
CA GLU A 212 13.49 -17.91 10.25
C GLU A 212 12.85 -16.53 9.96
N LEU A 213 11.53 -16.48 9.78
CA LEU A 213 10.80 -15.23 9.56
C LEU A 213 10.15 -14.76 10.86
N LEU A 214 10.66 -13.67 11.43
CA LEU A 214 10.10 -13.02 12.61
C LEU A 214 9.39 -11.74 12.22
N THR A 215 8.10 -11.65 12.48
CA THR A 215 7.31 -10.43 12.31
C THR A 215 7.29 -9.63 13.60
N VAL A 216 7.70 -8.37 13.55
CA VAL A 216 7.75 -7.48 14.71
C VAL A 216 6.80 -6.30 14.57
N ASN A 217 6.24 -5.86 15.69
CA ASN A 217 5.39 -4.68 15.75
C ASN A 217 6.25 -3.41 15.85
N ILE A 218 6.05 -2.48 14.93
CA ILE A 218 6.78 -1.21 14.90
C ILE A 218 5.93 0.00 15.35
N GLY A 219 4.73 -0.25 15.91
CA GLY A 219 3.84 0.78 16.44
C GLY A 219 2.87 1.34 15.40
N VAL A 220 2.52 0.58 14.38
CA VAL A 220 1.48 0.96 13.40
C VAL A 220 0.12 0.95 14.10
N PRO A 221 -0.63 2.08 14.12
CA PRO A 221 -1.99 2.12 14.64
C PRO A 221 -2.93 1.29 13.78
N VAL A 222 -3.89 0.62 14.40
CA VAL A 222 -4.90 -0.17 13.68
C VAL A 222 -5.73 0.69 12.72
N GLU A 223 -5.94 1.96 13.07
CA GLU A 223 -6.67 2.95 12.28
C GLU A 223 -5.98 3.25 10.94
N ALA A 224 -4.63 3.14 10.88
CA ALA A 224 -3.87 3.34 9.64
C ALA A 224 -4.14 2.25 8.59
N GLU A 225 -4.63 1.07 9.03
CA GLU A 225 -5.03 -0.03 8.15
C GLU A 225 -6.54 -0.07 7.88
N LEU A 226 -7.36 0.25 8.89
CA LEU A 226 -8.81 0.07 8.80
C LEU A 226 -9.51 1.20 8.06
N PHE A 227 -8.98 2.41 8.15
CA PHE A 227 -9.61 3.59 7.57
C PHE A 227 -8.85 4.06 6.34
N ALA A 228 -9.59 4.43 5.30
CA ALA A 228 -9.01 5.09 4.15
C ALA A 228 -8.40 6.44 4.56
N GLY A 229 -7.15 6.65 4.20
CA GLY A 229 -6.39 7.86 4.54
C GLY A 229 -5.66 8.46 3.35
N PRO A 230 -4.77 9.44 3.58
CA PRO A 230 -4.00 10.08 2.52
C PRO A 230 -3.18 9.09 1.69
N GLY A 231 -2.68 8.01 2.31
CA GLY A 231 -1.91 6.98 1.61
C GLY A 231 -2.73 6.28 0.53
N ASP A 232 -4.01 5.96 0.81
CA ASP A 232 -4.93 5.35 -0.15
C ASP A 232 -5.20 6.27 -1.34
N VAL A 233 -5.30 7.56 -1.09
CA VAL A 233 -5.45 8.56 -2.15
C VAL A 233 -4.20 8.63 -3.02
N LEU A 234 -3.01 8.67 -2.41
CA LEU A 234 -1.75 8.82 -3.13
C LEU A 234 -1.47 7.67 -4.11
N ILE A 235 -1.77 6.42 -3.75
CA ILE A 235 -1.56 5.27 -4.65
C ILE A 235 -2.54 5.25 -5.83
N THR A 236 -3.69 5.93 -5.71
CA THR A 236 -4.69 6.04 -6.79
C THR A 236 -4.43 7.21 -7.72
N MET A 237 -3.68 8.22 -7.26
CA MET A 237 -3.37 9.41 -8.06
C MET A 237 -2.43 9.07 -9.22
N LYS A 238 -2.88 9.37 -10.44
CA LYS A 238 -2.06 9.27 -11.65
C LYS A 238 -1.50 10.64 -12.01
N GLU A 239 -0.20 10.70 -12.27
CA GLU A 239 0.42 11.91 -12.81
C GLU A 239 -0.16 12.25 -14.20
N ARG A 240 -0.66 13.47 -14.39
CA ARG A 240 -1.17 13.95 -15.68
C ARG A 240 0.00 14.38 -16.56
N LYS A 241 0.35 13.53 -17.53
CA LYS A 241 1.37 13.86 -18.53
C LYS A 241 0.85 14.90 -19.49
N LEU A 242 1.73 15.78 -19.98
CA LEU A 242 1.38 16.80 -21.00
C LEU A 242 0.85 16.19 -22.31
N THR A 243 1.19 14.93 -22.57
CA THR A 243 0.75 14.16 -23.75
C THR A 243 -0.52 13.35 -23.52
N ALA A 244 -1.20 13.54 -22.39
CA ALA A 244 -2.42 12.80 -22.08
C ALA A 244 -3.60 13.25 -22.93
N HIS A 245 -4.46 12.30 -23.31
CA HIS A 245 -5.66 12.52 -24.10
C HIS A 245 -6.94 12.38 -23.27
N LYS A 246 -8.05 12.89 -23.80
CA LYS A 246 -9.36 12.80 -23.17
C LYS A 246 -9.79 11.33 -23.02
N GLY A 247 -10.02 10.89 -21.78
CA GLY A 247 -10.40 9.53 -21.41
C GLY A 247 -9.28 8.74 -20.73
N ASP A 248 -8.02 9.22 -20.71
CA ASP A 248 -6.89 8.53 -20.09
C ASP A 248 -7.02 8.44 -18.56
N PHE A 249 -7.76 9.38 -17.95
CA PHE A 249 -7.98 9.47 -16.50
C PHE A 249 -9.35 8.98 -16.06
N GLY A 250 -10.06 8.30 -16.93
CA GLY A 250 -11.28 7.57 -16.62
C GLY A 250 -12.57 8.25 -17.09
N ARG A 251 -13.53 7.38 -17.37
CA ARG A 251 -14.91 7.68 -17.77
C ARG A 251 -15.83 7.11 -16.72
N ILE A 252 -16.54 7.96 -16.03
CA ILE A 252 -17.47 7.55 -14.98
C ILE A 252 -18.89 7.60 -15.51
N LEU A 253 -19.59 6.49 -15.41
CA LEU A 253 -21.00 6.38 -15.70
C LEU A 253 -21.80 6.48 -14.39
N ILE A 254 -22.78 7.35 -14.35
CA ILE A 254 -23.69 7.52 -13.22
C ILE A 254 -25.10 7.14 -13.66
N ILE A 255 -25.72 6.17 -13.01
CA ILE A 255 -27.12 5.79 -13.21
C ILE A 255 -27.88 6.32 -11.99
N GLY A 256 -28.64 7.39 -12.19
CA GLY A 256 -29.28 8.08 -11.08
C GLY A 256 -30.31 9.09 -11.51
N GLY A 257 -31.03 9.62 -10.54
CA GLY A 257 -32.09 10.57 -10.72
C GLY A 257 -33.46 9.98 -11.01
N SER A 258 -34.45 10.75 -10.66
CA SER A 258 -35.88 10.48 -10.88
C SER A 258 -36.59 11.82 -11.02
N LYS A 259 -37.88 11.81 -11.34
CA LYS A 259 -38.65 13.05 -11.42
C LYS A 259 -38.57 13.89 -10.14
N ASP A 260 -38.31 13.23 -9.01
CA ASP A 260 -38.26 13.86 -7.69
C ASP A 260 -36.83 14.37 -7.36
N TYR A 261 -35.78 13.82 -7.99
CA TYR A 261 -34.39 14.09 -7.62
C TYR A 261 -33.48 14.26 -8.83
N SER A 262 -33.07 15.50 -9.13
CA SER A 262 -32.10 15.83 -10.19
C SER A 262 -30.70 16.14 -9.65
N GLY A 263 -30.60 16.59 -8.40
CA GLY A 263 -29.35 17.07 -7.80
C GLY A 263 -28.35 15.97 -7.47
N ALA A 264 -28.80 14.82 -6.94
CA ALA A 264 -27.92 13.75 -6.48
C ALA A 264 -27.02 13.18 -7.61
N PRO A 265 -27.52 12.81 -8.80
CA PRO A 265 -26.67 12.35 -9.89
C PRO A 265 -25.75 13.45 -10.43
N ALA A 266 -26.19 14.72 -10.41
CA ALA A 266 -25.36 15.84 -10.83
C ALA A 266 -24.18 16.07 -9.87
N LEU A 267 -24.43 15.98 -8.55
CA LEU A 267 -23.37 16.07 -7.53
C LEU A 267 -22.38 14.93 -7.67
N ALA A 268 -22.83 13.69 -7.90
CA ALA A 268 -21.94 12.54 -8.16
C ALA A 268 -21.06 12.77 -9.40
N GLY A 269 -21.63 13.30 -10.48
CA GLY A 269 -20.89 13.64 -11.70
C GLY A 269 -19.86 14.74 -11.49
N LEU A 270 -20.22 15.80 -10.78
CA LEU A 270 -19.30 16.90 -10.44
C LEU A 270 -18.18 16.43 -9.51
N ALA A 271 -18.48 15.57 -8.54
CA ALA A 271 -17.49 14.99 -7.66
C ALA A 271 -16.50 14.12 -8.44
N ALA A 272 -16.98 13.27 -9.36
CA ALA A 272 -16.13 12.46 -10.22
C ALA A 272 -15.14 13.30 -11.03
N LEU A 273 -15.61 14.40 -11.65
CA LEU A 273 -14.75 15.31 -12.40
C LEU A 273 -13.72 16.01 -11.50
N ARG A 274 -14.10 16.45 -10.31
CA ARG A 274 -13.18 17.07 -9.33
C ARG A 274 -12.16 16.08 -8.77
N SER A 275 -12.52 14.80 -8.66
CA SER A 275 -11.60 13.74 -8.25
C SER A 275 -10.60 13.34 -9.36
N GLY A 276 -10.75 13.91 -10.57
CA GLY A 276 -9.79 13.73 -11.64
C GLY A 276 -10.26 12.88 -12.83
N ALA A 277 -11.51 12.42 -12.86
CA ALA A 277 -12.05 11.76 -14.06
C ALA A 277 -12.15 12.74 -15.23
N ASP A 278 -11.93 12.25 -16.44
CA ASP A 278 -12.03 13.08 -17.66
C ASP A 278 -13.47 13.28 -18.13
N LEU A 279 -14.33 12.30 -17.89
CA LEU A 279 -15.71 12.28 -18.32
C LEU A 279 -16.64 11.79 -17.21
N ALA A 280 -17.75 12.53 -17.01
CA ALA A 280 -18.90 12.11 -16.22
C ALA A 280 -20.12 12.03 -17.12
N ILE A 281 -20.66 10.82 -17.29
CA ILE A 281 -21.82 10.54 -18.11
C ILE A 281 -22.94 10.12 -17.17
N ILE A 282 -24.08 10.77 -17.26
CA ILE A 282 -25.23 10.52 -16.40
C ILE A 282 -26.37 9.96 -17.24
N VAL A 283 -26.82 8.75 -16.93
CA VAL A 283 -28.05 8.15 -17.47
C VAL A 283 -29.19 8.51 -16.54
N ALA A 284 -30.13 9.27 -17.04
CA ALA A 284 -31.26 9.82 -16.26
C ALA A 284 -32.55 9.91 -17.06
N PRO A 285 -33.73 9.98 -16.38
CA PRO A 285 -35.00 10.21 -17.05
C PRO A 285 -35.01 11.57 -17.77
N LYS A 286 -35.67 11.62 -18.94
CA LYS A 286 -35.79 12.83 -19.79
C LYS A 286 -36.39 14.01 -19.03
N VAL A 287 -37.30 13.77 -18.12
CA VAL A 287 -38.00 14.80 -17.32
C VAL A 287 -37.07 15.69 -16.50
N ILE A 288 -35.87 15.19 -16.13
CA ILE A 288 -34.88 15.89 -15.32
C ILE A 288 -33.59 16.22 -16.10
N SER A 289 -33.46 15.79 -17.33
CA SER A 289 -32.20 15.90 -18.09
C SER A 289 -31.73 17.34 -18.24
N ASN A 290 -32.64 18.29 -18.52
CA ASN A 290 -32.31 19.70 -18.63
C ASN A 290 -31.87 20.30 -17.28
N ALA A 291 -32.49 19.90 -16.17
CA ALA A 291 -32.08 20.35 -14.84
C ALA A 291 -30.66 19.90 -14.55
N ILE A 292 -30.30 18.64 -14.86
CA ILE A 292 -28.94 18.13 -14.66
C ILE A 292 -27.93 18.89 -15.56
N ARG A 293 -28.24 19.11 -16.83
CA ARG A 293 -27.38 19.86 -17.76
C ARG A 293 -27.11 21.28 -17.27
N SER A 294 -28.08 21.90 -16.60
CA SER A 294 -27.95 23.29 -16.12
C SER A 294 -26.93 23.47 -14.99
N TYR A 295 -26.59 22.41 -14.26
CA TYR A 295 -25.61 22.49 -13.18
C TYR A 295 -24.16 22.63 -13.67
N SER A 296 -23.81 22.10 -14.86
CA SER A 296 -22.47 22.27 -15.42
C SER A 296 -22.43 21.85 -16.90
N PRO A 297 -21.72 22.61 -17.79
CA PRO A 297 -21.45 22.19 -19.15
C PRO A 297 -20.56 20.96 -19.28
N ASN A 298 -19.91 20.53 -18.19
CA ASN A 298 -19.05 19.36 -18.17
C ASN A 298 -19.80 18.04 -17.93
N LEU A 299 -21.08 18.10 -17.52
CA LEU A 299 -21.92 16.93 -17.33
C LEU A 299 -22.54 16.48 -18.66
N ILE A 300 -22.30 15.24 -19.03
CA ILE A 300 -22.87 14.62 -20.23
C ILE A 300 -24.10 13.82 -19.79
N VAL A 301 -25.29 14.19 -20.27
CA VAL A 301 -26.53 13.50 -19.92
C VAL A 301 -27.03 12.69 -21.09
N ARG A 302 -27.24 11.40 -20.85
CA ARG A 302 -27.93 10.44 -21.71
C ARG A 302 -29.34 10.24 -21.13
N GLU A 303 -30.33 10.55 -21.90
CA GLU A 303 -31.72 10.53 -21.42
C GLU A 303 -32.52 9.36 -22.00
N TYR A 304 -33.45 8.85 -21.21
CA TYR A 304 -34.45 7.85 -21.61
C TYR A 304 -35.86 8.37 -21.28
N ASP A 305 -36.86 7.86 -22.01
CA ASP A 305 -38.25 8.21 -21.75
C ASP A 305 -38.75 7.55 -20.47
N GLY A 306 -39.31 8.35 -19.56
CA GLY A 306 -39.87 7.91 -18.29
C GLY A 306 -39.66 8.95 -17.20
N GLU A 307 -40.21 8.68 -16.02
CA GLU A 307 -40.07 9.49 -14.81
C GLU A 307 -39.08 8.84 -13.80
N TYR A 308 -38.94 7.52 -13.86
CA TYR A 308 -38.11 6.69 -12.99
C TYR A 308 -37.32 5.68 -13.83
N LEU A 309 -36.30 5.05 -13.23
CA LEU A 309 -35.53 4.02 -13.91
C LEU A 309 -36.44 2.86 -14.37
N ASN A 310 -36.33 2.50 -15.63
CA ASN A 310 -37.12 1.49 -16.29
C ASN A 310 -36.25 0.70 -17.28
N ASP A 311 -36.82 -0.26 -18.01
CA ASP A 311 -36.09 -1.13 -18.95
C ASP A 311 -35.32 -0.35 -20.03
N LYS A 312 -35.87 0.78 -20.55
CA LYS A 312 -35.15 1.63 -21.51
C LYS A 312 -33.94 2.29 -20.89
N GLY A 313 -34.06 2.72 -19.62
CA GLY A 313 -32.93 3.27 -18.85
C GLY A 313 -31.86 2.22 -18.56
N VAL A 314 -32.27 0.99 -18.25
CA VAL A 314 -31.33 -0.15 -18.05
C VAL A 314 -30.59 -0.47 -19.33
N GLU A 315 -31.28 -0.56 -20.48
CA GLU A 315 -30.67 -0.82 -21.79
C GLU A 315 -29.64 0.26 -22.15
N LEU A 316 -30.03 1.53 -22.00
CA LEU A 316 -29.14 2.66 -22.24
C LEU A 316 -27.92 2.65 -21.31
N ALA A 317 -28.11 2.34 -20.02
CA ALA A 317 -27.04 2.23 -19.05
C ALA A 317 -26.04 1.11 -19.41
N LEU A 318 -26.51 -0.04 -19.88
CA LEU A 318 -25.65 -1.14 -20.33
C LEU A 318 -24.83 -0.77 -21.57
N ASN A 319 -25.42 -0.07 -22.53
CA ASN A 319 -24.71 0.40 -23.72
C ASN A 319 -23.60 1.41 -23.36
N GLU A 320 -23.89 2.37 -22.46
CA GLU A 320 -22.86 3.33 -21.99
C GLU A 320 -21.81 2.67 -21.08
N ALA A 321 -22.17 1.60 -20.37
CA ALA A 321 -21.27 0.85 -19.49
C ALA A 321 -20.11 0.20 -20.24
N GLU A 322 -20.27 -0.16 -21.52
CA GLU A 322 -19.19 -0.76 -22.32
C GLU A 322 -17.92 0.10 -22.32
N ARG A 323 -18.09 1.42 -22.37
CA ARG A 323 -17.00 2.42 -22.44
C ARG A 323 -16.64 3.02 -21.09
N ALA A 324 -17.35 2.70 -20.02
CA ALA A 324 -17.10 3.22 -18.70
C ALA A 324 -15.97 2.45 -17.99
N ASP A 325 -15.15 3.17 -17.22
CA ASP A 325 -14.11 2.57 -16.36
C ASP A 325 -14.65 2.24 -14.97
N ALA A 326 -15.62 3.02 -14.49
CA ALA A 326 -16.37 2.75 -13.27
C ALA A 326 -17.81 3.26 -13.40
N ILE A 327 -18.71 2.65 -12.62
CA ILE A 327 -20.15 2.89 -12.71
C ILE A 327 -20.70 3.16 -11.32
N ILE A 328 -21.43 4.25 -11.13
CA ILE A 328 -22.12 4.61 -9.90
C ILE A 328 -23.63 4.37 -10.12
N ILE A 329 -24.27 3.63 -9.22
CA ILE A 329 -25.69 3.28 -9.29
C ILE A 329 -26.35 3.70 -8.00
N GLY A 330 -27.45 4.47 -8.06
CA GLY A 330 -28.29 4.71 -6.90
C GLY A 330 -28.65 6.15 -6.58
N PRO A 331 -27.79 7.15 -6.80
CA PRO A 331 -28.09 8.53 -6.39
C PRO A 331 -29.42 9.04 -6.92
N GLY A 332 -30.43 9.18 -6.07
CA GLY A 332 -31.74 9.77 -6.38
C GLY A 332 -32.65 8.94 -7.28
N LEU A 333 -32.50 7.61 -7.33
CA LEU A 333 -33.36 6.74 -8.16
C LEU A 333 -34.80 6.64 -7.66
N SER A 334 -35.04 6.91 -6.38
CA SER A 334 -36.28 6.59 -5.64
C SER A 334 -36.44 5.09 -5.35
N PHE A 335 -37.20 4.79 -4.30
CA PHE A 335 -37.42 3.42 -3.85
C PHE A 335 -38.86 2.98 -4.16
N ARG A 336 -39.07 2.54 -5.40
CA ARG A 336 -40.32 2.01 -5.93
C ARG A 336 -40.09 0.61 -6.49
N ASP A 337 -41.12 -0.28 -6.46
CA ASP A 337 -40.97 -1.67 -6.87
C ASP A 337 -40.44 -1.83 -8.31
N GLU A 338 -40.88 -0.99 -9.24
CA GLU A 338 -40.40 -0.95 -10.63
C GLU A 338 -38.92 -0.56 -10.71
N VAL A 339 -38.48 0.41 -9.90
CA VAL A 339 -37.08 0.83 -9.82
C VAL A 339 -36.23 -0.25 -9.19
N VAL A 340 -36.70 -0.87 -8.12
CA VAL A 340 -36.02 -2.01 -7.45
C VAL A 340 -35.71 -3.11 -8.46
N ASN A 341 -36.71 -3.54 -9.25
CA ASN A 341 -36.53 -4.58 -10.26
C ASN A 341 -35.52 -4.16 -11.34
N SER A 342 -35.59 -2.91 -11.82
CA SER A 342 -34.66 -2.36 -12.79
C SER A 342 -33.23 -2.30 -12.27
N VAL A 343 -33.02 -1.91 -11.00
CA VAL A 343 -31.70 -1.86 -10.36
C VAL A 343 -31.12 -3.25 -10.20
N LEU A 344 -31.89 -4.23 -9.73
CA LEU A 344 -31.44 -5.61 -9.56
C LEU A 344 -31.05 -6.24 -10.90
N ASN A 345 -31.88 -6.05 -11.94
CA ASN A 345 -31.59 -6.50 -13.31
C ASN A 345 -30.31 -5.86 -13.88
N LEU A 346 -30.12 -4.54 -13.65
CA LEU A 346 -28.92 -3.83 -14.09
C LEU A 346 -27.66 -4.37 -13.42
N ILE A 347 -27.65 -4.52 -12.09
CA ILE A 347 -26.49 -5.02 -11.34
C ILE A 347 -26.17 -6.45 -11.76
N ASP A 348 -27.18 -7.34 -11.90
CA ASP A 348 -26.96 -8.73 -12.33
C ASP A 348 -26.30 -8.82 -13.70
N LYS A 349 -26.74 -8.00 -14.67
CA LYS A 349 -26.11 -7.92 -16.00
C LYS A 349 -24.69 -7.34 -15.95
N LEU A 350 -24.42 -6.36 -15.09
CA LEU A 350 -23.10 -5.76 -14.95
C LEU A 350 -22.10 -6.67 -14.22
N ARG A 351 -22.55 -7.61 -13.38
CA ARG A 351 -21.72 -8.56 -12.65
C ARG A 351 -20.75 -9.33 -13.52
N SER A 352 -21.17 -9.71 -14.73
CA SER A 352 -20.33 -10.43 -15.69
C SER A 352 -19.34 -9.58 -16.48
N THR A 353 -19.35 -8.26 -16.29
CA THR A 353 -18.59 -7.32 -17.15
C THR A 353 -17.23 -6.89 -16.60
N ASN A 354 -16.79 -7.36 -15.43
CA ASN A 354 -15.60 -6.90 -14.71
C ASN A 354 -15.52 -5.37 -14.49
N LYS A 355 -16.65 -4.64 -14.58
CA LYS A 355 -16.71 -3.21 -14.32
C LYS A 355 -16.67 -2.92 -12.81
N LYS A 356 -16.02 -1.83 -12.45
CA LYS A 356 -15.96 -1.37 -11.04
C LYS A 356 -17.26 -0.66 -10.71
N LEU A 357 -17.99 -1.16 -9.70
CA LEU A 357 -19.29 -0.64 -9.30
C LEU A 357 -19.20 0.13 -7.98
N VAL A 358 -19.88 1.26 -7.91
CA VAL A 358 -20.22 1.95 -6.66
C VAL A 358 -21.73 1.89 -6.51
N ILE A 359 -22.20 1.22 -5.47
CA ILE A 359 -23.63 1.07 -5.18
C ILE A 359 -23.95 1.94 -3.97
N ASP A 360 -24.82 2.94 -4.19
CA ASP A 360 -25.11 3.98 -3.22
C ASP A 360 -26.63 4.18 -3.05
N ALA A 361 -27.04 4.79 -1.97
CA ALA A 361 -28.40 5.30 -1.71
C ALA A 361 -29.50 4.29 -2.04
N ASP A 362 -30.42 4.63 -2.97
CA ASP A 362 -31.60 3.81 -3.27
C ASP A 362 -31.23 2.45 -3.90
N ALA A 363 -30.08 2.33 -4.55
CA ALA A 363 -29.61 1.04 -5.05
C ALA A 363 -29.20 0.09 -3.91
N ILE A 364 -28.65 0.61 -2.79
CA ILE A 364 -28.39 -0.21 -1.59
C ILE A 364 -29.69 -0.78 -1.04
N LYS A 365 -30.73 0.07 -0.96
CA LYS A 365 -32.08 -0.37 -0.51
C LYS A 365 -32.67 -1.41 -1.47
N ALA A 366 -32.49 -1.26 -2.78
CA ALA A 366 -32.91 -2.24 -3.77
C ALA A 366 -32.21 -3.58 -3.57
N CYS A 367 -30.90 -3.60 -3.35
CA CYS A 367 -30.11 -4.80 -3.08
C CYS A 367 -30.55 -5.53 -1.80
N SER A 368 -31.23 -4.86 -0.86
CA SER A 368 -31.78 -5.55 0.32
C SER A 368 -32.88 -6.57 -0.02
N LYS A 369 -33.51 -6.44 -1.17
CA LYS A 369 -34.54 -7.36 -1.64
C LYS A 369 -33.95 -8.65 -2.23
N ASP A 370 -32.80 -8.56 -2.86
CA ASP A 370 -32.00 -9.71 -3.28
C ASP A 370 -30.52 -9.40 -3.13
N LYS A 371 -29.90 -9.90 -2.05
CA LYS A 371 -28.47 -9.69 -1.76
C LYS A 371 -27.55 -10.49 -2.67
N ASN A 372 -28.07 -11.48 -3.40
CA ASN A 372 -27.23 -12.33 -4.26
C ASN A 372 -26.64 -11.55 -5.45
N VAL A 373 -27.30 -10.46 -5.85
CA VAL A 373 -26.77 -9.56 -6.90
C VAL A 373 -25.43 -8.92 -6.53
N LEU A 374 -25.11 -8.85 -5.24
CA LEU A 374 -23.85 -8.30 -4.73
C LEU A 374 -22.69 -9.32 -4.73
N ARG A 375 -22.96 -10.60 -5.01
CA ARG A 375 -21.91 -11.62 -5.08
C ARG A 375 -21.08 -11.44 -6.34
N ASP A 376 -19.78 -11.60 -6.19
CA ASP A 376 -18.79 -11.57 -7.29
C ASP A 376 -18.73 -10.25 -8.08
N ILE A 377 -19.28 -9.14 -7.52
CA ILE A 377 -19.08 -7.81 -8.08
C ILE A 377 -17.71 -7.26 -7.67
N ILE A 378 -17.09 -6.52 -8.59
CA ILE A 378 -15.90 -5.72 -8.30
C ILE A 378 -16.39 -4.32 -7.91
N GLY A 379 -16.47 -4.00 -6.62
CA GLY A 379 -17.03 -2.72 -6.25
C GLY A 379 -17.07 -2.44 -4.77
N VAL A 380 -17.67 -1.31 -4.45
CA VAL A 380 -17.91 -0.84 -3.08
C VAL A 380 -19.37 -0.46 -2.91
N ILE A 381 -19.88 -0.59 -1.69
CA ILE A 381 -21.17 -0.05 -1.26
C ILE A 381 -20.92 1.01 -0.19
N THR A 382 -21.72 2.09 -0.19
CA THR A 382 -21.51 3.29 0.64
C THR A 382 -22.71 3.52 1.61
N PRO A 383 -23.08 2.53 2.44
CA PRO A 383 -24.28 2.64 3.29
C PRO A 383 -24.04 3.57 4.47
N HIS A 384 -24.93 4.51 4.71
CA HIS A 384 -25.06 5.11 6.04
C HIS A 384 -25.71 4.09 7.01
N ALA A 385 -25.72 4.38 8.32
CA ALA A 385 -26.20 3.44 9.35
C ALA A 385 -27.61 2.87 9.08
N GLY A 386 -28.51 3.69 8.55
CA GLY A 386 -29.88 3.28 8.17
C GLY A 386 -29.89 2.31 6.99
N GLU A 387 -29.14 2.58 5.94
CA GLU A 387 -29.00 1.71 4.76
C GLU A 387 -28.30 0.41 5.11
N PHE A 388 -27.26 0.48 5.96
CA PHE A 388 -26.60 -0.72 6.48
C PHE A 388 -27.60 -1.63 7.20
N LYS A 389 -28.46 -1.06 8.07
CA LYS A 389 -29.50 -1.82 8.74
C LYS A 389 -30.50 -2.43 7.77
N ILE A 390 -30.92 -1.67 6.74
CA ILE A 390 -31.85 -2.16 5.70
C ILE A 390 -31.22 -3.33 4.95
N LEU A 391 -29.95 -3.20 4.54
CA LEU A 391 -29.24 -4.19 3.77
C LEU A 391 -28.94 -5.46 4.58
N THR A 392 -28.46 -5.31 5.83
CA THR A 392 -27.92 -6.43 6.62
C THR A 392 -28.90 -6.98 7.66
N GLY A 393 -29.85 -6.17 8.12
CA GLY A 393 -30.68 -6.44 9.29
C GLY A 393 -30.02 -6.12 10.63
N ILE A 394 -28.73 -5.72 10.62
CA ILE A 394 -27.93 -5.46 11.82
C ILE A 394 -28.06 -3.98 12.19
N LYS A 395 -28.38 -3.70 13.46
CA LYS A 395 -28.35 -2.34 14.01
C LYS A 395 -26.96 -2.07 14.57
N LEU A 396 -26.32 -1.00 14.13
CA LEU A 396 -25.04 -0.59 14.68
C LEU A 396 -25.21 -0.08 16.11
N PRO A 397 -24.29 -0.43 17.04
CA PRO A 397 -24.44 -0.11 18.45
C PRO A 397 -24.26 1.38 18.79
N ASN A 398 -23.62 2.16 17.91
CA ASN A 398 -23.34 3.57 18.13
C ASN A 398 -23.28 4.31 16.79
N GLU A 399 -24.29 5.11 16.47
CA GLU A 399 -24.37 5.86 15.21
C GLU A 399 -23.34 7.00 15.11
N GLU A 400 -22.76 7.43 16.24
CA GLU A 400 -21.76 8.51 16.32
C GLU A 400 -20.31 8.04 16.06
N LYS A 401 -20.08 6.73 15.93
CA LYS A 401 -18.74 6.13 15.73
C LYS A 401 -18.59 5.41 14.38
N ASN A 402 -19.34 5.81 13.37
CA ASN A 402 -19.27 5.22 12.03
C ASN A 402 -18.42 6.05 11.07
#